data_3f045ad4ae1f43ca1b0b051fd4a56d3a
#
_entry.id   3f045ad4ae1f43ca1b0b051fd4a56d3a
#
_cell.length_a   1.000
_cell.length_b   1.000
_cell.length_c   1.000
_cell.angle_alpha   90.00
_cell.angle_beta   90.00
_cell.angle_gamma   90.00
#
_symmetry.space_group_name_H-M   'P 1'
#
loop_
_entity.id
_entity.type
_entity.pdbx_description
1 polymer ?
#
loop_
_entity_poly.entity_id
_entity_poly.type
_entity_poly.pdbx_seq_one_letter_code
_entity_poly.pdbx_strand_id
1 'polypeptide(L)'
;MNLVILSSDTAHHRFFFQKINELFEIKNILLETNSYKPSFDTASPFEDEENEFETKNFFESTPNALPNVEINYFNSINSKEALDLLSKVKPEVGIVFGTGKLKPEIISKFSYCLMNVHRGIPEFYRGLDSDLWAIYEDKLDLIGTTLHLVDEDLDTGEIVNQDYLNLEKNMKIHQIRFHTTLIAIDLALKALTDIKQGRFKSYPQKRKGGYYSFMPSDKKKEVTLKFNNYCLDI
;
A
#
# COMPACT_ATOMS: atom_id res chain seq x y z
N MET A 1 8.51 -15.68 -13.94
CA MET A 1 7.66 -15.26 -12.76
C MET A 1 6.38 -14.63 -13.32
N ASN A 2 5.24 -15.25 -13.06
CA ASN A 2 3.93 -14.73 -13.46
C ASN A 2 3.44 -13.78 -12.37
N LEU A 3 3.72 -12.47 -12.53
CA LEU A 3 3.42 -11.42 -11.55
C LEU A 3 2.04 -10.80 -11.83
N VAL A 4 1.19 -10.75 -10.81
CA VAL A 4 -0.12 -10.09 -10.84
C VAL A 4 -0.23 -9.08 -9.71
N ILE A 5 -0.84 -7.92 -9.98
CA ILE A 5 -1.11 -6.90 -8.96
C ILE A 5 -2.62 -6.80 -8.71
N LEU A 6 -3.01 -6.77 -7.44
CA LEU A 6 -4.37 -6.52 -6.97
C LEU A 6 -4.38 -5.15 -6.29
N SER A 7 -5.18 -4.20 -6.78
CA SER A 7 -5.09 -2.81 -6.29
C SER A 7 -6.38 -2.02 -6.52
N SER A 8 -6.32 -0.73 -6.17
CA SER A 8 -7.24 0.31 -6.59
C SER A 8 -6.56 1.27 -7.59
N ASP A 9 -7.32 2.19 -8.20
CA ASP A 9 -6.84 3.09 -9.25
C ASP A 9 -6.74 4.52 -8.74
N THR A 10 -5.57 4.89 -8.21
CA THR A 10 -5.23 6.27 -7.83
C THR A 10 -3.85 6.65 -8.37
N ALA A 11 -3.45 7.92 -8.26
CA ALA A 11 -2.17 8.42 -8.78
C ALA A 11 -0.96 7.62 -8.25
N HIS A 12 -0.87 7.42 -6.94
CA HIS A 12 0.25 6.68 -6.34
C HIS A 12 0.26 5.18 -6.71
N HIS A 13 -0.90 4.56 -6.90
CA HIS A 13 -0.97 3.18 -7.39
C HIS A 13 -0.48 3.07 -8.84
N ARG A 14 -0.90 3.99 -9.72
CA ARG A 14 -0.43 4.01 -11.12
C ARG A 14 1.08 4.19 -11.21
N PHE A 15 1.65 5.08 -10.39
CA PHE A 15 3.09 5.26 -10.32
C PHE A 15 3.80 4.00 -9.82
N PHE A 16 3.27 3.36 -8.78
CA PHE A 16 3.77 2.08 -8.29
C PHE A 16 3.78 1.02 -9.42
N PHE A 17 2.68 0.86 -10.16
CA PHE A 17 2.62 -0.10 -11.28
C PHE A 17 3.65 0.19 -12.35
N GLN A 18 3.81 1.47 -12.74
CA GLN A 18 4.81 1.88 -13.73
C GLN A 18 6.20 1.47 -13.28
N LYS A 19 6.58 1.79 -12.03
CA LYS A 19 7.91 1.49 -11.49
C LYS A 19 8.18 -0.01 -11.36
N ILE A 20 7.18 -0.78 -10.96
CA ILE A 20 7.32 -2.24 -10.96
C ILE A 20 7.48 -2.77 -12.39
N ASN A 21 6.66 -2.29 -13.34
CA ASN A 21 6.67 -2.79 -14.72
C ASN A 21 7.94 -2.41 -15.51
N GLU A 22 8.68 -1.38 -15.09
CA GLU A 22 9.98 -1.02 -15.67
C GLU A 22 11.03 -2.16 -15.51
N LEU A 23 10.97 -2.95 -14.43
CA LEU A 23 11.96 -3.97 -14.08
C LEU A 23 11.39 -5.39 -14.05
N PHE A 24 10.10 -5.54 -13.81
CA PHE A 24 9.39 -6.82 -13.70
C PHE A 24 8.09 -6.75 -14.50
N GLU A 25 8.02 -7.53 -15.57
CA GLU A 25 6.81 -7.61 -16.40
C GLU A 25 5.60 -8.02 -15.56
N ILE A 26 4.63 -7.11 -15.46
CA ILE A 26 3.33 -7.39 -14.85
C ILE A 26 2.46 -8.06 -15.91
N LYS A 27 1.93 -9.25 -15.61
CA LYS A 27 1.05 -9.98 -16.53
C LYS A 27 -0.38 -9.48 -16.50
N ASN A 28 -0.85 -9.07 -15.33
CA ASN A 28 -2.21 -8.60 -15.15
C ASN A 28 -2.32 -7.68 -13.94
N ILE A 29 -3.14 -6.65 -14.04
CA ILE A 29 -3.55 -5.80 -12.92
C ILE A 29 -5.06 -5.94 -12.74
N LEU A 30 -5.48 -6.33 -11.54
CA LEU A 30 -6.88 -6.38 -11.13
C LEU A 30 -7.17 -5.18 -10.24
N LEU A 31 -8.07 -4.31 -10.69
CA LEU A 31 -8.43 -3.07 -10.00
C LEU A 31 -9.80 -3.19 -9.33
N GLU A 32 -9.82 -3.00 -8.01
CA GLU A 32 -11.05 -2.92 -7.22
C GLU A 32 -11.66 -1.52 -7.35
N THR A 33 -12.91 -1.44 -7.75
CA THR A 33 -13.61 -0.17 -7.97
C THR A 33 -14.50 0.23 -6.80
N ASN A 34 -14.86 -0.71 -5.93
CA ASN A 34 -15.65 -0.42 -4.73
C ASN A 34 -14.72 -0.09 -3.57
N SER A 35 -14.86 1.11 -3.02
CA SER A 35 -14.19 1.50 -1.77
C SER A 35 -15.15 1.38 -0.60
N TYR A 36 -14.69 0.76 0.48
CA TYR A 36 -15.43 0.81 1.74
C TYR A 36 -15.51 2.24 2.26
N LYS A 37 -16.73 2.69 2.58
CA LYS A 37 -16.98 3.99 3.21
C LYS A 37 -17.57 3.77 4.60
N PRO A 38 -16.93 4.28 5.66
CA PRO A 38 -17.52 4.22 7.00
C PRO A 38 -18.74 5.12 7.11
N SER A 39 -19.55 4.95 8.17
CA SER A 39 -20.75 5.73 8.44
C SER A 39 -20.48 7.14 9.01
N PHE A 40 -19.24 7.49 9.23
CA PHE A 40 -18.80 8.79 9.76
C PHE A 40 -17.89 9.51 8.75
N ASP A 41 -17.75 10.83 8.93
CA ASP A 41 -16.92 11.66 8.05
C ASP A 41 -15.44 11.33 8.23
N THR A 42 -14.77 11.06 7.10
CA THR A 42 -13.34 10.73 7.01
C THR A 42 -12.60 11.67 6.07
N ALA A 43 -13.20 12.78 5.66
CA ALA A 43 -12.54 13.75 4.78
C ALA A 43 -11.21 14.21 5.35
N SER A 44 -10.18 14.23 4.52
CA SER A 44 -8.86 14.73 4.89
C SER A 44 -8.75 16.21 4.55
N PRO A 45 -8.37 17.07 5.50
CA PRO A 45 -8.22 18.50 5.24
C PRO A 45 -7.07 18.83 4.28
N PHE A 46 -6.23 17.86 3.96
CA PHE A 46 -5.06 17.97 3.08
C PHE A 46 -5.19 17.13 1.79
N GLU A 47 -6.38 16.63 1.46
CA GLU A 47 -6.57 15.70 0.33
C GLU A 47 -6.25 16.34 -1.03
N ASP A 48 -6.67 17.58 -1.25
CA ASP A 48 -6.39 18.29 -2.49
C ASP A 48 -4.88 18.57 -2.65
N GLU A 49 -4.22 19.05 -1.58
CA GLU A 49 -2.78 19.30 -1.56
C GLU A 49 -1.98 18.00 -1.76
N GLU A 50 -2.43 16.89 -1.18
CA GLU A 50 -1.83 15.56 -1.33
C GLU A 50 -1.91 15.09 -2.78
N ASN A 51 -3.08 15.19 -3.40
CA ASN A 51 -3.30 14.79 -4.79
C ASN A 51 -2.53 15.66 -5.79
N GLU A 52 -2.46 16.98 -5.54
CA GLU A 52 -1.66 17.90 -6.34
C GLU A 52 -0.16 17.59 -6.21
N PHE A 53 0.33 17.41 -4.99
CA PHE A 53 1.73 17.08 -4.71
C PHE A 53 2.14 15.75 -5.37
N GLU A 54 1.33 14.71 -5.25
CA GLU A 54 1.58 13.43 -5.91
C GLU A 54 1.59 13.53 -7.43
N THR A 55 0.57 14.18 -8.02
CA THR A 55 0.48 14.32 -9.47
C THR A 55 1.70 15.05 -10.02
N LYS A 56 2.12 16.13 -9.37
CA LYS A 56 3.29 16.91 -9.77
C LYS A 56 4.58 16.11 -9.66
N ASN A 57 4.80 15.41 -8.54
CA ASN A 57 6.10 14.80 -8.24
C ASN A 57 6.26 13.39 -8.82
N PHE A 58 5.18 12.60 -8.91
CA PHE A 58 5.25 11.29 -9.56
C PHE A 58 5.33 11.37 -11.08
N PHE A 59 4.64 12.34 -11.68
CA PHE A 59 4.44 12.39 -13.13
C PHE A 59 5.10 13.59 -13.80
N GLU A 60 6.13 14.17 -13.18
CA GLU A 60 6.91 15.26 -13.78
C GLU A 60 7.51 14.88 -15.14
N SER A 61 7.98 13.63 -15.27
CA SER A 61 8.66 13.13 -16.48
C SER A 61 7.91 12.00 -17.18
N THR A 62 6.79 11.52 -16.63
CA THR A 62 6.02 10.39 -17.16
C THR A 62 4.52 10.70 -17.15
N PRO A 63 3.73 10.18 -18.09
CA PRO A 63 2.27 10.36 -18.06
C PRO A 63 1.64 9.72 -16.80
N ASN A 64 0.65 10.38 -16.21
CA ASN A 64 -0.24 9.77 -15.20
C ASN A 64 -1.18 8.78 -15.88
N ALA A 65 -0.65 7.64 -16.29
CA ALA A 65 -1.35 6.62 -17.02
C ALA A 65 -1.07 5.23 -16.42
N LEU A 66 -1.98 4.30 -16.67
CA LEU A 66 -1.73 2.90 -16.38
C LEU A 66 -0.68 2.35 -17.35
N PRO A 67 0.18 1.41 -16.94
CA PRO A 67 1.14 0.77 -17.83
C PRO A 67 0.40 -0.01 -18.93
N ASN A 68 1.10 -0.26 -20.05
CA ASN A 68 0.54 -1.06 -21.14
C ASN A 68 0.60 -2.56 -20.83
N VAL A 69 -0.29 -2.99 -19.94
CA VAL A 69 -0.47 -4.38 -19.49
C VAL A 69 -1.96 -4.73 -19.49
N GLU A 70 -2.28 -6.00 -19.32
CA GLU A 70 -3.69 -6.40 -19.20
C GLU A 70 -4.28 -5.90 -17.87
N ILE A 71 -5.34 -5.09 -17.95
CA ILE A 71 -6.00 -4.47 -16.80
C ILE A 71 -7.46 -4.88 -16.78
N ASN A 72 -7.93 -5.33 -15.62
CA ASN A 72 -9.30 -5.75 -15.41
C ASN A 72 -9.88 -5.05 -14.17
N TYR A 73 -11.11 -4.54 -14.32
CA TYR A 73 -11.83 -3.83 -13.26
C TYR A 73 -12.88 -4.73 -12.65
N PHE A 74 -12.93 -4.78 -11.33
CA PHE A 74 -13.89 -5.56 -10.56
C PHE A 74 -14.51 -4.70 -9.47
N ASN A 75 -15.80 -4.88 -9.21
CA ASN A 75 -16.43 -4.25 -8.05
C ASN A 75 -15.77 -4.70 -6.74
N SER A 76 -15.38 -5.98 -6.66
CA SER A 76 -14.54 -6.51 -5.58
C SER A 76 -13.58 -7.55 -6.14
N ILE A 77 -12.34 -7.55 -5.64
CA ILE A 77 -11.36 -8.61 -5.94
C ILE A 77 -11.83 -9.99 -5.43
N ASN A 78 -12.74 -10.00 -4.46
CA ASN A 78 -13.35 -11.24 -3.97
C ASN A 78 -14.54 -11.73 -4.81
N SER A 79 -14.79 -11.14 -5.99
CA SER A 79 -15.85 -11.56 -6.90
C SER A 79 -15.53 -12.88 -7.59
N LYS A 80 -16.56 -13.55 -8.08
CA LYS A 80 -16.39 -14.80 -8.84
C LYS A 80 -15.60 -14.55 -10.13
N GLU A 81 -15.86 -13.44 -10.80
CA GLU A 81 -15.19 -13.06 -12.06
C GLU A 81 -13.67 -12.86 -11.85
N ALA A 82 -13.26 -12.20 -10.75
CA ALA A 82 -11.85 -12.05 -10.38
C ALA A 82 -11.21 -13.40 -10.06
N LEU A 83 -11.92 -14.28 -9.33
CA LEU A 83 -11.48 -15.63 -9.02
C LEU A 83 -11.29 -16.48 -10.28
N ASP A 84 -12.23 -16.40 -11.23
CA ASP A 84 -12.18 -17.11 -12.51
C ASP A 84 -11.01 -16.61 -13.38
N LEU A 85 -10.74 -15.30 -13.39
CA LEU A 85 -9.59 -14.73 -14.08
C LEU A 85 -8.28 -15.23 -13.46
N LEU A 86 -8.11 -15.13 -12.14
CA LEU A 86 -6.91 -15.62 -11.45
C LEU A 86 -6.68 -17.13 -11.69
N SER A 87 -7.77 -17.91 -11.78
CA SER A 87 -7.68 -19.34 -12.10
C SER A 87 -7.17 -19.62 -13.53
N LYS A 88 -7.41 -18.70 -14.47
CA LYS A 88 -6.88 -18.77 -15.86
C LYS A 88 -5.45 -18.25 -15.94
N VAL A 89 -5.17 -17.12 -15.30
CA VAL A 89 -3.85 -16.46 -15.28
C VAL A 89 -2.82 -17.30 -14.54
N LYS A 90 -3.22 -18.02 -13.49
CA LYS A 90 -2.36 -18.86 -12.64
C LYS A 90 -1.12 -18.11 -12.14
N PRO A 91 -1.30 -17.03 -11.35
CA PRO A 91 -0.19 -16.23 -10.88
C PRO A 91 0.75 -17.03 -9.98
N GLU A 92 2.05 -16.77 -10.12
CA GLU A 92 3.06 -17.27 -9.18
C GLU A 92 3.21 -16.30 -8.02
N VAL A 93 3.40 -15.04 -8.32
CA VAL A 93 3.64 -13.96 -7.34
C VAL A 93 2.56 -12.90 -7.47
N GLY A 94 2.06 -12.43 -6.35
CA GLY A 94 1.15 -11.30 -6.29
C GLY A 94 1.61 -10.20 -5.37
N ILE A 95 1.21 -8.97 -5.72
CA ILE A 95 1.31 -7.81 -4.84
C ILE A 95 -0.09 -7.20 -4.69
N VAL A 96 -0.48 -6.98 -3.45
CA VAL A 96 -1.70 -6.26 -3.06
C VAL A 96 -1.30 -4.87 -2.62
N PHE A 97 -2.01 -3.86 -3.11
CA PHE A 97 -1.85 -2.49 -2.65
C PHE A 97 -3.18 -1.74 -2.72
N GLY A 98 -3.83 -1.55 -1.57
CA GLY A 98 -5.03 -0.73 -1.45
C GLY A 98 -6.36 -1.42 -1.82
N THR A 99 -6.45 -2.76 -1.71
CA THR A 99 -7.74 -3.47 -1.81
C THR A 99 -8.35 -3.71 -0.43
N GLY A 100 -9.62 -4.12 -0.40
CA GLY A 100 -10.22 -4.70 0.80
C GLY A 100 -9.58 -6.03 1.24
N LYS A 101 -10.01 -6.56 2.39
CA LYS A 101 -9.57 -7.87 2.89
C LYS A 101 -9.86 -8.96 1.85
N LEU A 102 -8.84 -9.74 1.51
CA LEU A 102 -8.97 -10.83 0.56
C LEU A 102 -9.51 -12.10 1.24
N LYS A 103 -10.33 -12.86 0.50
CA LYS A 103 -10.81 -14.17 0.93
C LYS A 103 -9.77 -15.25 0.65
N PRO A 104 -9.78 -16.37 1.43
CA PRO A 104 -8.86 -17.48 1.24
C PRO A 104 -8.82 -18.03 -0.20
N GLU A 105 -9.97 -18.01 -0.90
CA GLU A 105 -10.07 -18.50 -2.27
C GLU A 105 -9.24 -17.67 -3.25
N ILE A 106 -9.11 -16.36 -3.04
CA ILE A 106 -8.25 -15.47 -3.83
C ILE A 106 -6.79 -15.70 -3.47
N ILE A 107 -6.48 -15.73 -2.16
CA ILE A 107 -5.11 -15.92 -1.66
C ILE A 107 -4.52 -17.23 -2.21
N SER A 108 -5.30 -18.31 -2.21
CA SER A 108 -4.88 -19.64 -2.70
C SER A 108 -4.57 -19.73 -4.19
N LYS A 109 -4.85 -18.68 -4.99
CA LYS A 109 -4.53 -18.67 -6.43
C LYS A 109 -3.07 -18.39 -6.72
N PHE A 110 -2.34 -17.85 -5.77
CA PHE A 110 -0.93 -17.52 -5.92
C PHE A 110 -0.05 -18.71 -5.49
N SER A 111 0.66 -19.29 -6.47
CA SER A 111 1.36 -20.57 -6.24
C SER A 111 2.68 -20.43 -5.48
N TYR A 112 3.28 -19.22 -5.43
CA TYR A 112 4.51 -18.96 -4.69
C TYR A 112 4.27 -18.05 -3.49
N CYS A 113 3.85 -16.81 -3.70
CA CYS A 113 3.50 -15.89 -2.60
C CYS A 113 2.57 -14.77 -3.06
N LEU A 114 1.78 -14.27 -2.12
CA LEU A 114 1.01 -13.03 -2.22
C LEU A 114 1.49 -12.10 -1.12
N MET A 115 1.97 -10.91 -1.49
CA MET A 115 2.49 -9.90 -0.59
C MET A 115 1.55 -8.70 -0.56
N ASN A 116 1.42 -8.05 0.60
CA ASN A 116 0.65 -6.81 0.76
C ASN A 116 1.56 -5.65 1.09
N VAL A 117 1.36 -4.52 0.41
CA VAL A 117 1.93 -3.22 0.77
C VAL A 117 1.02 -2.59 1.81
N HIS A 118 1.50 -2.52 3.03
CA HIS A 118 0.84 -1.82 4.13
C HIS A 118 1.59 -0.53 4.46
N ARG A 119 0.92 0.64 4.32
CA ARG A 119 1.48 1.92 4.75
C ARG A 119 1.32 2.06 6.26
N GLY A 120 2.24 1.46 6.96
CA GLY A 120 2.28 1.36 8.42
C GLY A 120 3.24 0.28 8.87
N ILE A 121 3.44 0.24 10.17
CA ILE A 121 4.25 -0.78 10.86
C ILE A 121 3.28 -1.72 11.59
N PRO A 122 2.92 -2.89 11.02
CA PRO A 122 1.81 -3.71 11.50
C PRO A 122 2.02 -4.29 12.89
N GLU A 123 3.26 -4.36 13.34
CA GLU A 123 3.59 -4.72 14.72
C GLU A 123 3.08 -3.69 15.74
N PHE A 124 2.66 -2.48 15.28
CA PHE A 124 2.09 -1.41 16.10
C PHE A 124 0.71 -0.98 15.58
N TYR A 125 0.59 -0.72 14.28
CA TYR A 125 -0.59 -0.16 13.63
C TYR A 125 -1.00 -1.04 12.45
N ARG A 126 -2.09 -1.77 12.58
CA ARG A 126 -2.73 -2.57 11.52
C ARG A 126 -4.02 -1.91 11.05
N GLY A 127 -4.40 -2.12 9.81
CA GLY A 127 -5.64 -1.61 9.22
C GLY A 127 -5.43 -0.32 8.44
N LEU A 128 -6.27 0.66 8.67
CA LEU A 128 -6.36 1.86 7.84
C LEU A 128 -5.79 3.10 8.56
N ASP A 129 -5.34 4.09 7.76
CA ASP A 129 -4.79 5.36 8.25
C ASP A 129 -3.69 5.18 9.32
N SER A 130 -2.88 4.10 9.21
CA SER A 130 -1.89 3.69 10.21
C SER A 130 -0.83 4.75 10.47
N ASP A 131 -0.40 5.48 9.46
CA ASP A 131 0.48 6.64 9.54
C ASP A 131 -0.16 7.78 10.36
N LEU A 132 -1.44 8.09 10.12
CA LEU A 132 -2.16 9.12 10.86
C LEU A 132 -2.37 8.73 12.33
N TRP A 133 -2.65 7.45 12.60
CA TRP A 133 -2.78 6.96 13.97
C TRP A 133 -1.45 7.02 14.72
N ALA A 134 -0.33 6.74 14.05
CA ALA A 134 1.01 6.90 14.63
C ALA A 134 1.28 8.36 15.03
N ILE A 135 0.92 9.33 14.16
CA ILE A 135 1.04 10.76 14.47
C ILE A 135 0.13 11.14 15.65
N TYR A 136 -1.11 10.64 15.66
CA TYR A 136 -2.08 10.93 16.73
C TYR A 136 -1.54 10.51 18.11
N GLU A 137 -0.87 9.37 18.17
CA GLU A 137 -0.29 8.77 19.38
C GLU A 137 1.15 9.23 19.70
N ASP A 138 1.66 10.28 19.04
CA ASP A 138 3.05 10.80 19.21
C ASP A 138 4.14 9.76 18.90
N LYS A 139 3.88 8.86 17.94
CA LYS A 139 4.81 7.83 17.48
C LYS A 139 5.29 8.10 16.05
N LEU A 140 5.78 9.31 15.81
CA LEU A 140 6.20 9.74 14.48
C LEU A 140 7.37 8.90 13.93
N ASP A 141 8.16 8.31 14.80
CA ASP A 141 9.22 7.34 14.49
C ASP A 141 8.70 5.99 13.94
N LEU A 142 7.37 5.75 14.02
CA LEU A 142 6.69 4.56 13.52
C LEU A 142 5.93 4.80 12.21
N ILE A 143 6.14 5.94 11.56
CA ILE A 143 5.62 6.16 10.20
C ILE A 143 6.52 5.40 9.22
N GLY A 144 5.93 4.59 8.36
CA GLY A 144 6.70 3.79 7.41
C GLY A 144 5.83 2.88 6.56
N THR A 145 6.47 1.97 5.85
CA THR A 145 5.80 1.00 4.98
C THR A 145 6.34 -0.39 5.22
N THR A 146 5.46 -1.36 5.23
CA THR A 146 5.78 -2.77 5.37
C THR A 146 5.26 -3.56 4.17
N LEU A 147 6.11 -4.37 3.57
CA LEU A 147 5.72 -5.43 2.66
C LEU A 147 5.69 -6.73 3.45
N HIS A 148 4.52 -7.35 3.57
CA HIS A 148 4.33 -8.60 4.32
C HIS A 148 3.57 -9.64 3.50
N LEU A 149 3.68 -10.91 3.84
CA LEU A 149 2.87 -11.96 3.24
C LEU A 149 1.39 -11.77 3.63
N VAL A 150 0.50 -12.09 2.70
CA VAL A 150 -0.95 -12.08 2.99
C VAL A 150 -1.32 -13.38 3.68
N ASP A 151 -2.01 -13.26 4.81
CA ASP A 151 -2.65 -14.35 5.53
C ASP A 151 -4.17 -14.11 5.71
N GLU A 152 -4.82 -14.91 6.51
CA GLU A 152 -6.28 -14.82 6.71
C GLU A 152 -6.71 -13.61 7.54
N ASP A 153 -5.83 -13.08 8.40
CA ASP A 153 -6.08 -11.89 9.21
C ASP A 153 -5.50 -10.63 8.53
N LEU A 154 -6.00 -9.45 8.90
CA LEU A 154 -5.52 -8.20 8.35
C LEU A 154 -4.16 -7.83 8.95
N ASP A 155 -3.17 -7.63 8.05
CA ASP A 155 -1.81 -7.15 8.34
C ASP A 155 -1.07 -7.97 9.41
N THR A 156 -1.29 -9.29 9.43
CA THR A 156 -0.67 -10.21 10.41
C THR A 156 0.39 -11.14 9.83
N GLY A 157 0.52 -11.19 8.50
CA GLY A 157 1.46 -12.06 7.83
C GLY A 157 2.93 -11.73 8.11
N GLU A 158 3.82 -12.67 7.78
CA GLU A 158 5.25 -12.51 7.97
C GLU A 158 5.79 -11.32 7.19
N ILE A 159 6.67 -10.53 7.81
CA ILE A 159 7.32 -9.37 7.20
C ILE A 159 8.35 -9.85 6.18
N VAL A 160 8.24 -9.35 4.95
CA VAL A 160 9.22 -9.56 3.88
C VAL A 160 10.29 -8.46 3.93
N ASN A 161 9.85 -7.21 3.89
CA ASN A 161 10.70 -6.03 4.03
C ASN A 161 9.90 -4.92 4.72
N GLN A 162 10.60 -4.04 5.43
CA GLN A 162 10.00 -2.91 6.13
C GLN A 162 10.99 -1.76 6.16
N ASP A 163 10.48 -0.54 6.00
CA ASP A 163 11.30 0.66 6.15
C ASP A 163 10.47 1.81 6.72
N TYR A 164 11.16 2.77 7.32
CA TYR A 164 10.58 3.90 8.04
C TYR A 164 10.76 5.19 7.25
N LEU A 165 9.79 6.08 7.37
CA LEU A 165 9.87 7.40 6.77
C LEU A 165 10.87 8.26 7.54
N ASN A 166 11.90 8.75 6.83
CA ASN A 166 12.79 9.76 7.38
C ASN A 166 12.07 11.13 7.34
N LEU A 167 11.77 11.69 8.50
CA LEU A 167 11.12 12.99 8.59
C LEU A 167 12.13 14.11 8.41
N GLU A 168 11.76 15.10 7.60
CA GLU A 168 12.62 16.22 7.26
C GLU A 168 12.02 17.55 7.77
N LYS A 169 12.91 18.51 8.02
CA LYS A 169 12.50 19.87 8.39
C LYS A 169 11.56 20.47 7.35
N ASN A 170 10.48 21.10 7.81
CA ASN A 170 9.41 21.71 7.00
C ASN A 170 8.56 20.71 6.18
N MET A 171 8.73 19.41 6.34
CA MET A 171 7.86 18.42 5.73
C MET A 171 6.41 18.65 6.14
N LYS A 172 5.46 18.42 5.23
CA LYS A 172 4.02 18.58 5.47
C LYS A 172 3.30 17.24 5.40
N ILE A 173 2.20 17.11 6.12
CA ILE A 173 1.45 15.86 6.22
C ILE A 173 1.01 15.31 4.84
N HIS A 174 0.64 16.18 3.90
CA HIS A 174 0.25 15.79 2.54
C HIS A 174 1.38 15.17 1.71
N GLN A 175 2.62 15.19 2.21
CA GLN A 175 3.78 14.57 1.55
C GLN A 175 4.02 13.13 1.99
N ILE A 176 3.41 12.69 3.10
CA ILE A 176 3.65 11.35 3.69
C ILE A 176 3.33 10.25 2.66
N ARG A 177 2.16 10.32 2.01
CA ARG A 177 1.73 9.27 1.06
C ARG A 177 2.67 9.17 -0.13
N PHE A 178 3.18 10.29 -0.62
CA PHE A 178 4.21 10.29 -1.67
C PHE A 178 5.46 9.52 -1.23
N HIS A 179 6.06 9.88 -0.09
CA HIS A 179 7.29 9.26 0.39
C HIS A 179 7.10 7.78 0.78
N THR A 180 6.00 7.44 1.44
CA THR A 180 5.70 6.04 1.78
C THR A 180 5.41 5.18 0.54
N THR A 181 4.94 5.78 -0.56
CA THR A 181 4.84 5.10 -1.87
C THR A 181 6.20 4.82 -2.49
N LEU A 182 7.17 5.74 -2.38
CA LEU A 182 8.55 5.48 -2.84
C LEU A 182 9.16 4.33 -2.04
N ILE A 183 9.00 4.32 -0.72
CA ILE A 183 9.42 3.19 0.13
C ILE A 183 8.75 1.89 -0.33
N ALA A 184 7.43 1.90 -0.60
CA ALA A 184 6.70 0.73 -1.07
C ALA A 184 7.28 0.15 -2.37
N ILE A 185 7.66 1.03 -3.32
CA ILE A 185 8.30 0.64 -4.58
C ILE A 185 9.63 -0.05 -4.30
N ASP A 186 10.49 0.55 -3.50
CA ASP A 186 11.81 -0.02 -3.18
C ASP A 186 11.70 -1.38 -2.47
N LEU A 187 10.78 -1.51 -1.51
CA LEU A 187 10.52 -2.78 -0.82
C LEU A 187 10.03 -3.86 -1.78
N ALA A 188 9.09 -3.52 -2.68
CA ALA A 188 8.55 -4.45 -3.66
C ALA A 188 9.61 -4.88 -4.69
N LEU A 189 10.37 -3.95 -5.25
CA LEU A 189 11.45 -4.23 -6.20
C LEU A 189 12.52 -5.13 -5.58
N LYS A 190 12.89 -4.86 -4.32
CA LYS A 190 13.82 -5.72 -3.58
C LYS A 190 13.27 -7.13 -3.40
N ALA A 191 12.01 -7.27 -2.97
CA ALA A 191 11.38 -8.57 -2.78
C ALA A 191 11.29 -9.37 -4.10
N LEU A 192 10.87 -8.74 -5.20
CA LEU A 192 10.81 -9.36 -6.52
C LEU A 192 12.20 -9.78 -7.03
N THR A 193 13.22 -8.97 -6.76
CA THR A 193 14.62 -9.31 -7.06
C THR A 193 15.09 -10.51 -6.26
N ASP A 194 14.79 -10.57 -4.98
CA ASP A 194 15.15 -11.68 -4.10
C ASP A 194 14.42 -12.98 -4.49
N ILE A 195 13.15 -12.90 -4.91
CA ILE A 195 12.42 -14.03 -5.50
C ILE A 195 13.14 -14.55 -6.75
N LYS A 196 13.47 -13.66 -7.70
CA LYS A 196 14.15 -14.03 -8.96
C LYS A 196 15.51 -14.67 -8.71
N GLN A 197 16.17 -14.32 -7.63
CA GLN A 197 17.49 -14.82 -7.26
C GLN A 197 17.46 -15.99 -6.26
N GLY A 198 16.28 -16.47 -5.88
CA GLY A 198 16.12 -17.58 -4.93
C GLY A 198 16.56 -17.24 -3.50
N ARG A 199 16.56 -15.97 -3.13
CA ARG A 199 16.95 -15.47 -1.81
C ARG A 199 15.79 -14.94 -0.97
N PHE A 200 14.57 -15.06 -1.47
CA PHE A 200 13.38 -14.57 -0.80
C PHE A 200 13.23 -15.15 0.62
N LYS A 201 12.98 -14.27 1.58
CA LYS A 201 12.79 -14.62 3.00
C LYS A 201 11.71 -13.74 3.60
N SER A 202 11.03 -14.27 4.61
CA SER A 202 10.11 -13.54 5.46
C SER A 202 10.36 -13.89 6.93
N TYR A 203 9.86 -13.06 7.83
CA TYR A 203 10.07 -13.19 9.27
C TYR A 203 8.76 -12.99 10.02
N PRO A 204 8.46 -13.80 11.05
CA PRO A 204 7.30 -13.59 11.90
C PRO A 204 7.33 -12.18 12.51
N GLN A 205 6.16 -11.55 12.59
CA GLN A 205 6.00 -10.31 13.36
C GLN A 205 6.31 -10.61 14.83
N LYS A 206 7.08 -9.75 15.49
CA LYS A 206 7.46 -9.91 16.92
C LYS A 206 6.28 -9.73 17.85
N ARG A 207 5.26 -8.98 17.42
CA ARG A 207 4.01 -8.74 18.14
C ARG A 207 2.86 -8.43 17.17
N LYS A 208 1.64 -8.61 17.63
CA LYS A 208 0.42 -8.21 16.91
C LYS A 208 0.04 -6.80 17.35
N GLY A 209 0.16 -5.81 16.46
CA GLY A 209 -0.21 -4.42 16.72
C GLY A 209 -1.71 -4.22 16.92
N GLY A 210 -2.10 -3.02 17.37
CA GLY A 210 -3.50 -2.59 17.43
C GLY A 210 -4.14 -2.57 16.04
N TYR A 211 -5.44 -2.86 15.97
CA TYR A 211 -6.21 -2.69 14.73
C TYR A 211 -6.90 -1.33 14.72
N TYR A 212 -6.70 -0.57 13.66
CA TYR A 212 -7.25 0.75 13.47
C TYR A 212 -8.10 0.80 12.20
N SER A 213 -9.19 1.55 12.27
CA SER A 213 -10.07 1.86 11.12
C SER A 213 -9.71 3.23 10.56
N PHE A 214 -10.50 3.73 9.60
CA PHE A 214 -10.41 5.11 9.13
C PHE A 214 -10.39 6.10 10.29
N MET A 215 -9.52 7.10 10.17
CA MET A 215 -9.49 8.19 11.13
C MET A 215 -10.62 9.18 10.84
N PRO A 216 -11.40 9.60 11.86
CA PRO A 216 -12.41 10.65 11.71
C PRO A 216 -11.80 12.00 11.27
N SER A 217 -12.55 12.78 10.51
CA SER A 217 -12.12 14.04 9.92
C SER A 217 -11.65 15.08 10.96
N ASP A 218 -12.28 15.13 12.14
CA ASP A 218 -11.84 15.99 13.24
C ASP A 218 -10.45 15.64 13.76
N LYS A 219 -10.16 14.35 13.93
CA LYS A 219 -8.82 13.86 14.30
C LYS A 219 -7.79 14.12 13.19
N LYS A 220 -8.18 14.01 11.91
CA LYS A 220 -7.29 14.35 10.79
C LYS A 220 -6.85 15.80 10.81
N LYS A 221 -7.71 16.74 11.25
CA LYS A 221 -7.34 18.13 11.46
C LYS A 221 -6.30 18.29 12.58
N GLU A 222 -6.48 17.55 13.67
CA GLU A 222 -5.54 17.56 14.79
C GLU A 222 -4.16 17.03 14.38
N VAL A 223 -4.10 15.86 13.73
CA VAL A 223 -2.83 15.27 13.32
C VAL A 223 -2.12 16.10 12.25
N THR A 224 -2.87 16.84 11.41
CA THR A 224 -2.29 17.77 10.44
C THR A 224 -1.47 18.85 11.14
N LEU A 225 -2.05 19.49 12.14
CA LEU A 225 -1.35 20.51 12.91
C LEU A 225 -0.15 19.94 13.68
N LYS A 226 -0.36 18.78 14.31
CA LYS A 226 0.65 18.09 15.10
C LYS A 226 1.88 17.73 14.26
N PHE A 227 1.67 17.09 13.10
CA PHE A 227 2.75 16.71 12.19
C PHE A 227 3.50 17.92 11.65
N ASN A 228 2.75 18.91 11.14
CA ASN A 228 3.35 20.09 10.54
C ASN A 228 4.17 20.89 11.54
N ASN A 229 3.73 21.00 12.81
CA ASN A 229 4.49 21.66 13.86
C ASN A 229 5.74 20.85 14.24
N TYR A 230 5.62 19.53 14.41
CA TYR A 230 6.78 18.69 14.68
C TYR A 230 7.89 18.87 13.65
N CYS A 231 7.54 18.87 12.36
CA CYS A 231 8.52 19.04 11.28
C CYS A 231 9.07 20.47 11.14
N LEU A 232 8.52 21.47 11.84
CA LEU A 232 9.14 22.80 11.97
C LEU A 232 10.27 22.80 13.00
N ASP A 233 10.17 21.96 14.02
CA ASP A 233 11.03 21.99 15.21
C ASP A 233 12.25 21.04 15.11
N ILE A 234 12.26 20.10 14.13
CA ILE A 234 13.40 19.21 13.87
C ILE A 234 14.48 19.79 12.98
#